data_f1cd52f4dd181b168c7f62860340b681
#
_entry.id   f1cd52f4dd181b168c7f62860340b681
#
_cell.length_a   1.000
_cell.length_b   1.000
_cell.length_c   1.000
_cell.angle_alpha   90.00
_cell.angle_beta   90.00
_cell.angle_gamma   90.00
#
_symmetry.space_group_name_H-M   'P 1'
#
loop_
_entity.id
_entity.type
_entity.pdbx_description
1 polymer ?
#
loop_
_entity_poly.entity_id
_entity_poly.type
_entity_poly.pdbx_seq_one_letter_code
_entity_poly.pdbx_strand_id
1 'polypeptide(L)'
;MRRGPQQDVEEAKTLRAARKILIFDEDIEDLARHAEPFEAHGCEVHKCMSVETAMRCIEREEFDFALVDQGSPAFEGLRVVRHLVRYNLRTPFVVVARCRDMLCYQRALGLGAMDYLEKPLPTAEMNWIIQNYVGTSLKK
;
A
#
# COMPACT_ATOMS: atom_id res chain seq x y z
N MET A 1 -12.15 -31.84 -20.25
CA MET A 1 -10.91 -32.17 -19.60
C MET A 1 -10.95 -31.83 -18.12
N ARG A 2 -10.47 -32.73 -17.31
CA ARG A 2 -10.51 -32.51 -15.87
C ARG A 2 -9.21 -31.93 -15.38
N ARG A 3 -9.33 -30.97 -14.46
CA ARG A 3 -8.15 -30.44 -13.83
C ARG A 3 -7.77 -31.29 -12.64
N GLY A 4 -6.48 -31.32 -12.32
CA GLY A 4 -6.01 -32.03 -11.16
C GLY A 4 -6.34 -31.29 -9.88
N PRO A 5 -6.31 -31.99 -8.74
CA PRO A 5 -6.63 -31.37 -7.44
C PRO A 5 -5.72 -30.18 -7.12
N GLN A 6 -4.46 -30.29 -7.46
CA GLN A 6 -3.52 -29.21 -7.18
C GLN A 6 -3.84 -27.97 -7.99
N GLN A 7 -4.25 -28.16 -9.21
CA GLN A 7 -4.61 -27.05 -10.07
C GLN A 7 -5.86 -26.35 -9.54
N ASP A 8 -6.82 -27.11 -9.04
CA ASP A 8 -8.03 -26.52 -8.45
C ASP A 8 -7.70 -25.71 -7.20
N VAL A 9 -6.76 -26.16 -6.39
CA VAL A 9 -6.35 -25.44 -5.19
C VAL A 9 -5.69 -24.13 -5.58
N GLU A 10 -4.81 -24.14 -6.55
CA GLU A 10 -4.14 -22.93 -6.99
C GLU A 10 -5.12 -21.90 -7.54
N GLU A 11 -6.05 -22.37 -8.34
CA GLU A 11 -7.03 -21.48 -8.94
C GLU A 11 -7.95 -20.90 -7.87
N ALA A 12 -8.36 -21.71 -6.90
CA ALA A 12 -9.19 -21.23 -5.83
C ALA A 12 -8.47 -20.18 -4.98
N LYS A 13 -7.18 -20.37 -4.73
CA LYS A 13 -6.39 -19.38 -4.02
C LYS A 13 -6.35 -18.06 -4.76
N THR A 14 -6.09 -18.12 -6.07
CA THR A 14 -6.02 -16.91 -6.89
C THR A 14 -7.34 -16.17 -6.88
N LEU A 15 -8.44 -16.91 -7.04
CA LEU A 15 -9.76 -16.28 -7.10
C LEU A 15 -10.19 -15.67 -5.78
N ARG A 16 -9.80 -16.28 -4.65
CA ARG A 16 -10.18 -15.78 -3.34
C ARG A 16 -9.22 -14.76 -2.77
N ALA A 17 -7.98 -14.80 -3.24
CA ALA A 17 -6.95 -13.99 -2.63
C ALA A 17 -6.90 -12.64 -3.29
N ALA A 18 -7.70 -11.73 -2.77
CA ALA A 18 -7.59 -10.33 -3.18
C ALA A 18 -6.24 -9.79 -2.78
N ARG A 19 -5.74 -8.84 -3.54
CA ARG A 19 -4.54 -8.12 -3.14
C ARG A 19 -4.81 -7.33 -1.87
N LYS A 20 -3.89 -7.38 -0.95
CA LYS A 20 -4.02 -6.69 0.33
C LYS A 20 -3.21 -5.42 0.31
N ILE A 21 -3.87 -4.33 0.62
CA ILE A 21 -3.28 -3.00 0.56
C ILE A 21 -3.33 -2.38 1.95
N LEU A 22 -2.21 -1.84 2.40
CA LEU A 22 -2.19 -1.05 3.61
C LEU A 22 -2.17 0.42 3.23
N ILE A 23 -3.07 1.20 3.81
CA ILE A 23 -3.04 2.65 3.65
C ILE A 23 -2.99 3.29 5.02
N PHE A 24 -1.97 4.08 5.25
CA PHE A 24 -1.85 4.86 6.48
C PHE A 24 -2.03 6.34 6.15
N ASP A 25 -2.96 6.97 6.83
CA ASP A 25 -3.16 8.42 6.73
C ASP A 25 -3.96 8.85 7.94
N GLU A 26 -3.46 9.86 8.65
CA GLU A 26 -4.18 10.35 9.83
C GLU A 26 -5.36 11.23 9.48
N ASP A 27 -5.46 11.67 8.22
CA ASP A 27 -6.58 12.44 7.73
C ASP A 27 -7.62 11.47 7.15
N ILE A 28 -8.81 11.44 7.76
CA ILE A 28 -9.81 10.45 7.40
C ILE A 28 -10.33 10.65 5.97
N GLU A 29 -10.37 11.89 5.50
CA GLU A 29 -10.85 12.15 4.15
C GLU A 29 -9.85 11.69 3.11
N ASP A 30 -8.57 11.97 3.35
CA ASP A 30 -7.52 11.48 2.46
C ASP A 30 -7.47 9.97 2.46
N LEU A 31 -7.63 9.36 3.64
CA LEU A 31 -7.62 7.91 3.76
C LEU A 31 -8.72 7.29 2.90
N ALA A 32 -9.94 7.82 3.00
CA ALA A 32 -11.06 7.32 2.22
C ALA A 32 -10.83 7.53 0.72
N ARG A 33 -10.32 8.71 0.37
CA ARG A 33 -10.10 9.05 -1.03
C ARG A 33 -9.04 8.14 -1.66
N HIS A 34 -8.00 7.83 -0.92
CA HIS A 34 -6.94 6.97 -1.43
C HIS A 34 -7.36 5.50 -1.49
N ALA A 35 -8.22 5.07 -0.57
CA ALA A 35 -8.66 3.68 -0.53
C ALA A 35 -9.59 3.34 -1.69
N GLU A 36 -10.38 4.29 -2.13
CA GLU A 36 -11.45 4.03 -3.08
C GLU A 36 -10.97 3.40 -4.39
N PRO A 37 -9.91 3.89 -5.04
CA PRO A 37 -9.47 3.25 -6.28
C PRO A 37 -9.01 1.81 -6.09
N PHE A 38 -8.36 1.52 -4.97
CA PHE A 38 -7.93 0.15 -4.70
C PHE A 38 -9.13 -0.75 -4.49
N GLU A 39 -10.11 -0.27 -3.75
CA GLU A 39 -11.32 -1.05 -3.51
C GLU A 39 -12.08 -1.29 -4.80
N ALA A 40 -12.11 -0.30 -5.68
CA ALA A 40 -12.76 -0.44 -6.97
C ALA A 40 -12.10 -1.49 -7.85
N HIS A 41 -10.82 -1.77 -7.61
CA HIS A 41 -10.09 -2.81 -8.33
C HIS A 41 -10.16 -4.16 -7.61
N GLY A 42 -10.99 -4.29 -6.59
CA GLY A 42 -11.17 -5.56 -5.91
C GLY A 42 -10.15 -5.85 -4.84
N CYS A 43 -9.35 -4.85 -4.43
CA CYS A 43 -8.37 -5.06 -3.39
C CYS A 43 -9.00 -5.02 -2.01
N GLU A 44 -8.40 -5.74 -1.08
CA GLU A 44 -8.75 -5.66 0.33
C GLU A 44 -7.89 -4.56 0.95
N VAL A 45 -8.51 -3.49 1.42
CA VAL A 45 -7.77 -2.33 1.91
C VAL A 45 -7.88 -2.24 3.42
N HIS A 46 -6.73 -2.20 4.08
CA HIS A 46 -6.64 -1.99 5.51
C HIS A 46 -6.35 -0.50 5.73
N LYS A 47 -7.36 0.21 6.22
CA LYS A 47 -7.29 1.66 6.39
C LYS A 47 -6.88 1.98 7.81
N CYS A 48 -5.72 2.58 7.97
CA CYS A 48 -5.14 2.83 9.29
C CYS A 48 -5.00 4.33 9.51
N MET A 49 -5.63 4.83 10.56
CA MET A 49 -5.60 6.24 10.89
C MET A 49 -4.54 6.61 11.91
N SER A 50 -3.90 5.61 12.51
CA SER A 50 -2.85 5.88 13.49
C SER A 50 -1.64 5.04 13.18
N VAL A 51 -0.49 5.53 13.60
CA VAL A 51 0.77 4.80 13.45
C VAL A 51 0.66 3.44 14.14
N GLU A 52 0.10 3.42 15.33
CA GLU A 52 0.00 2.19 16.11
C GLU A 52 -0.85 1.14 15.42
N THR A 53 -1.98 1.55 14.86
CA THR A 53 -2.84 0.62 14.13
C THR A 53 -2.11 0.06 12.91
N ALA A 54 -1.42 0.94 12.16
CA ALA A 54 -0.68 0.50 10.99
C ALA A 54 0.40 -0.49 11.37
N MET A 55 1.12 -0.21 12.45
CA MET A 55 2.20 -1.10 12.88
C MET A 55 1.66 -2.48 13.28
N ARG A 56 0.52 -2.52 13.96
CA ARG A 56 -0.08 -3.80 14.33
C ARG A 56 -0.51 -4.60 13.11
N CYS A 57 -1.07 -3.92 12.10
CA CYS A 57 -1.44 -4.62 10.88
C CYS A 57 -0.21 -5.20 10.19
N ILE A 58 0.85 -4.42 10.13
CA ILE A 58 2.08 -4.86 9.47
C ILE A 58 2.67 -6.08 10.15
N GLU A 59 2.57 -6.15 11.49
CA GLU A 59 3.10 -7.29 12.23
C GLU A 59 2.30 -8.56 12.02
N ARG A 60 1.01 -8.43 11.70
CA ARG A 60 0.12 -9.57 11.63
C ARG A 60 -0.06 -10.11 10.23
N GLU A 61 0.10 -9.27 9.22
CA GLU A 61 -0.22 -9.65 7.86
C GLU A 61 0.83 -9.13 6.90
N GLU A 62 0.97 -9.82 5.78
CA GLU A 62 1.78 -9.32 4.68
C GLU A 62 0.88 -8.60 3.69
N PHE A 63 1.39 -7.53 3.15
CA PHE A 63 0.65 -6.71 2.19
C PHE A 63 1.31 -6.76 0.82
N ASP A 64 0.50 -6.58 -0.20
CA ASP A 64 0.99 -6.54 -1.57
C ASP A 64 1.46 -5.15 -1.96
N PHE A 65 0.98 -4.14 -1.25
CA PHE A 65 1.37 -2.75 -1.51
C PHE A 65 0.97 -1.90 -0.31
N ALA A 66 1.71 -0.83 -0.07
CA ALA A 66 1.38 0.11 1.00
C ALA A 66 1.51 1.55 0.52
N LEU A 67 0.54 2.37 0.92
CA LEU A 67 0.56 3.81 0.67
C LEU A 67 0.65 4.48 2.03
N VAL A 68 1.71 5.25 2.25
CA VAL A 68 2.02 5.77 3.58
C VAL A 68 2.10 7.29 3.52
N ASP A 69 1.29 7.95 4.33
CA ASP A 69 1.33 9.39 4.44
C ASP A 69 2.57 9.83 5.22
N GLN A 70 3.26 10.84 4.69
CA GLN A 70 4.41 11.41 5.40
C GLN A 70 4.01 12.03 6.71
N GLY A 71 2.85 12.70 6.72
CA GLY A 71 2.47 13.58 7.79
C GLY A 71 3.09 14.96 7.56
N SER A 72 3.58 15.58 8.62
CA SER A 72 4.29 16.86 8.49
C SER A 72 5.73 16.61 8.08
N PRO A 73 6.54 17.67 7.88
CA PRO A 73 7.97 17.49 7.64
C PRO A 73 8.71 16.75 8.76
N ALA A 74 8.07 16.55 9.92
CA ALA A 74 8.64 15.69 10.96
C ALA A 74 8.57 14.22 10.60
N PHE A 75 7.83 13.89 9.55
CA PHE A 75 7.74 12.54 9.00
C PHE A 75 7.17 11.55 10.00
N GLU A 76 5.95 11.84 10.46
CA GLU A 76 5.27 10.93 11.40
C GLU A 76 5.10 9.54 10.80
N GLY A 77 4.92 9.45 9.49
CA GLY A 77 4.78 8.16 8.82
C GLY A 77 6.06 7.34 8.76
N LEU A 78 7.19 7.92 9.17
CA LEU A 78 8.46 7.19 9.12
C LEU A 78 8.41 5.91 9.95
N ARG A 79 7.73 5.93 11.08
CA ARG A 79 7.61 4.74 11.91
C ARG A 79 6.89 3.62 11.18
N VAL A 80 5.88 3.98 10.39
CA VAL A 80 5.16 2.99 9.59
C VAL A 80 6.08 2.42 8.52
N VAL A 81 6.82 3.29 7.83
CA VAL A 81 7.75 2.85 6.79
C VAL A 81 8.81 1.91 7.36
N ARG A 82 9.40 2.28 8.48
CA ARG A 82 10.43 1.45 9.09
C ARG A 82 9.89 0.10 9.51
N HIS A 83 8.68 0.09 10.03
CA HIS A 83 8.04 -1.14 10.45
C HIS A 83 7.75 -2.04 9.23
N LEU A 84 7.31 -1.41 8.15
CA LEU A 84 7.04 -2.12 6.91
C LEU A 84 8.32 -2.77 6.38
N VAL A 85 9.40 -2.02 6.34
CA VAL A 85 10.68 -2.55 5.87
C VAL A 85 11.15 -3.70 6.75
N ARG A 86 10.91 -3.61 8.06
CA ARG A 86 11.35 -4.64 8.99
C ARG A 86 10.54 -5.92 8.89
N TYR A 87 9.22 -5.81 8.79
CA TYR A 87 8.34 -6.96 8.89
C TYR A 87 7.80 -7.44 7.54
N ASN A 88 7.74 -6.56 6.56
CA ASN A 88 7.19 -6.87 5.25
C ASN A 88 8.18 -6.42 4.18
N LEU A 89 9.38 -7.00 4.19
CA LEU A 89 10.49 -6.51 3.39
C LEU A 89 10.20 -6.45 1.89
N ARG A 90 9.31 -7.32 1.41
CA ARG A 90 9.01 -7.39 -0.01
C ARG A 90 7.85 -6.53 -0.46
N THR A 91 7.19 -5.86 0.47
CA THR A 91 6.03 -5.04 0.13
C THR A 91 6.50 -3.74 -0.50
N PRO A 92 6.14 -3.49 -1.76
CA PRO A 92 6.43 -2.19 -2.35
C PRO A 92 5.58 -1.12 -1.69
N PHE A 93 6.13 0.08 -1.55
CA PHE A 93 5.37 1.15 -0.92
C PHE A 93 5.70 2.49 -1.55
N VAL A 94 4.74 3.41 -1.44
CA VAL A 94 4.87 4.79 -1.91
C VAL A 94 4.57 5.69 -0.73
N VAL A 95 5.34 6.76 -0.58
CA VAL A 95 5.08 7.77 0.44
C VAL A 95 4.39 8.95 -0.24
N VAL A 96 3.33 9.46 0.39
CA VAL A 96 2.62 10.62 -0.13
C VAL A 96 2.73 11.75 0.89
N ALA A 97 2.77 12.98 0.40
CA ALA A 97 2.99 14.14 1.26
C ALA A 97 2.16 15.31 0.78
N ARG A 98 1.45 15.95 1.74
CA ARG A 98 0.78 17.20 1.42
C ARG A 98 1.79 18.31 1.23
N CYS A 99 2.85 18.25 2.02
CA CYS A 99 3.89 19.25 2.02
C CYS A 99 5.23 18.53 1.75
N ARG A 100 5.70 18.63 0.52
CA ARG A 100 6.92 17.93 0.14
C ARG A 100 8.11 18.47 0.92
N ASP A 101 9.00 17.57 1.30
CA ASP A 101 10.18 17.91 2.10
C ASP A 101 11.36 17.10 1.60
N MET A 102 12.48 17.79 1.37
CA MET A 102 13.64 17.14 0.77
C MET A 102 14.20 16.03 1.65
N LEU A 103 14.26 16.26 2.95
CA LEU A 103 14.81 15.24 3.84
C LEU A 103 13.90 14.04 3.94
N CYS A 104 12.58 14.27 3.97
CA CYS A 104 11.63 13.16 3.95
C CYS A 104 11.72 12.39 2.66
N TYR A 105 11.86 13.10 1.54
CA TYR A 105 12.05 12.47 0.24
C TYR A 105 13.27 11.55 0.25
N GLN A 106 14.40 12.08 0.71
CA GLN A 106 15.64 11.30 0.74
C GLN A 106 15.51 10.09 1.66
N ARG A 107 14.86 10.26 2.81
CA ARG A 107 14.65 9.16 3.73
C ARG A 107 13.74 8.09 3.14
N ALA A 108 12.64 8.52 2.54
CA ALA A 108 11.69 7.57 1.96
C ALA A 108 12.37 6.71 0.90
N LEU A 109 13.07 7.35 -0.03
CA LEU A 109 13.75 6.62 -1.10
C LEU A 109 14.88 5.78 -0.55
N GLY A 110 15.59 6.28 0.47
CA GLY A 110 16.67 5.52 1.10
C GLY A 110 16.19 4.27 1.78
N LEU A 111 14.93 4.24 2.20
CA LEU A 111 14.33 3.06 2.82
C LEU A 111 13.66 2.14 1.81
N GLY A 112 13.65 2.53 0.54
CA GLY A 112 13.14 1.67 -0.51
C GLY A 112 11.80 2.05 -1.09
N ALA A 113 11.30 3.27 -0.80
CA ALA A 113 10.05 3.72 -1.40
C ALA A 113 10.14 3.66 -2.91
N MET A 114 9.08 3.16 -3.54
CA MET A 114 9.01 3.12 -4.99
C MET A 114 8.84 4.52 -5.55
N ASP A 115 8.21 5.40 -4.80
CA ASP A 115 8.02 6.79 -5.22
C ASP A 115 7.66 7.63 -4.02
N TYR A 116 7.70 8.95 -4.21
CA TYR A 116 7.34 9.94 -3.19
C TYR A 116 6.54 11.01 -3.91
N LEU A 117 5.24 11.07 -3.62
CA LEU A 117 4.31 11.84 -4.42
C LEU A 117 3.61 12.89 -3.59
N GLU A 118 3.26 14.00 -4.23
CA GLU A 118 2.56 15.09 -3.57
C GLU A 118 1.05 14.92 -3.71
N LYS A 119 0.34 15.16 -2.61
CA LYS A 119 -1.12 15.16 -2.62
C LYS A 119 -1.63 16.46 -3.25
N PRO A 120 -2.80 16.43 -3.86
CA PRO A 120 -3.68 15.29 -4.08
C PRO A 120 -3.19 14.44 -5.25
N LEU A 121 -3.46 13.13 -5.18
CA LEU A 121 -3.05 12.23 -6.25
C LEU A 121 -4.13 12.21 -7.33
N PRO A 122 -3.79 12.57 -8.57
CA PRO A 122 -4.77 12.49 -9.65
C PRO A 122 -5.20 11.05 -9.90
N THR A 123 -6.40 10.90 -10.45
CA THR A 123 -6.92 9.58 -10.78
C THR A 123 -5.97 8.80 -11.68
N ALA A 124 -5.39 9.47 -12.67
CA ALA A 124 -4.47 8.81 -13.58
C ALA A 124 -3.26 8.25 -12.83
N GLU A 125 -2.76 8.99 -11.85
CA GLU A 125 -1.60 8.53 -11.08
C GLU A 125 -1.96 7.36 -10.19
N MET A 126 -3.15 7.39 -9.58
CA MET A 126 -3.62 6.27 -8.78
C MET A 126 -3.76 5.02 -9.64
N ASN A 127 -4.31 5.16 -10.82
CA ASN A 127 -4.44 4.02 -11.73
C ASN A 127 -3.08 3.47 -12.12
N TRP A 128 -2.12 4.36 -12.36
CA TRP A 128 -0.77 3.94 -12.71
C TRP A 128 -0.13 3.15 -11.57
N ILE A 129 -0.31 3.64 -10.33
CA ILE A 129 0.21 2.96 -9.15
C ILE A 129 -0.38 1.55 -9.05
N ILE A 130 -1.69 1.45 -9.20
CA ILE A 130 -2.35 0.17 -9.08
C ILE A 130 -1.84 -0.80 -10.15
N GLN A 131 -1.74 -0.34 -11.38
CA GLN A 131 -1.30 -1.21 -12.46
C GLN A 131 0.15 -1.63 -12.33
N ASN A 132 1.00 -0.76 -11.82
CA ASN A 132 2.44 -1.00 -11.86
C ASN A 132 3.00 -1.54 -10.57
N TYR A 133 2.40 -1.21 -9.42
CA TYR A 133 2.93 -1.66 -8.14
C TYR A 133 2.09 -2.74 -7.49
N VAL A 134 0.78 -2.67 -7.63
CA VAL A 134 -0.10 -3.69 -7.06
C VAL A 134 -0.18 -4.88 -8.00
N GLY A 135 -0.14 -4.58 -9.27
CA GLY A 135 -0.21 -5.62 -10.27
C GLY A 135 -1.62 -6.02 -10.58
N THR A 136 -1.69 -7.01 -11.43
CA THR A 136 -2.97 -7.46 -11.90
C THR A 136 -3.12 -8.93 -11.60
N SER A 137 -2.91 -9.26 -10.36
CA SER A 137 -2.93 -10.64 -9.91
C SER A 137 -4.22 -11.34 -10.23
N LEU A 138 -5.26 -10.58 -10.35
CA LEU A 138 -6.54 -11.17 -10.67
C LEU A 138 -6.68 -11.55 -12.13
N LYS A 139 -5.71 -11.14 -12.93
CA LYS A 139 -5.67 -11.58 -14.28
C LYS A 139 -4.92 -12.82 -14.41
N LYS A 140 -4.72 -13.09 -14.70
CA LYS A 140 -3.78 -14.00 -14.76
C LYS A 140 -3.58 -14.36 -15.55
#